data_287b57b4fae2eb3148b71aee8c3b60c6
#
_entry.id   287b57b4fae2eb3148b71aee8c3b60c6
#
_cell.length_a   1.000
_cell.length_b   1.000
_cell.length_c   1.000
_cell.angle_alpha   90.00
_cell.angle_beta   90.00
_cell.angle_gamma   90.00
#
_symmetry.space_group_name_H-M   'P 1'
#
loop_
_entity.id
_entity.type
_entity.pdbx_description
1 polymer ?
#
loop_
_entity_poly.entity_id
_entity_poly.type
_entity_poly.pdbx_seq_one_letter_code
_entity_poly.pdbx_strand_id
1 'polypeptide(L)'
;MIGSIRGEVIEKGDDYLLVDVNGVGYVVHAPTSVLDRLDGGFVTLYTHLHLRENEMSLYGFADREELELFRTLLGVQGIGPKVALAILSHVPIETLRQAVAREEAALLARVPGIGPKKARQIVFALRDKIEIEDVWAAGPAITDADNEVIAALTSLGYSVAEAQAALRALPQEAREEPVEEKVRLALSSLAKL
;
A
#
# COMPACT_ATOMS: atom_id res chain seq x y z
N MET A 1 -15.82 12.82 7.29
CA MET A 1 -14.47 12.22 7.07
C MET A 1 -13.90 12.77 5.77
N ILE A 2 -12.62 13.19 5.74
CA ILE A 2 -11.96 13.71 4.53
C ILE A 2 -11.14 12.56 3.96
N GLY A 3 -11.56 11.98 2.84
CA GLY A 3 -10.95 10.77 2.26
C GLY A 3 -9.93 11.05 1.16
N SER A 4 -10.04 12.21 0.53
CA SER A 4 -9.08 12.74 -0.44
C SER A 4 -9.25 14.24 -0.57
N ILE A 5 -8.18 14.92 -0.98
CA ILE A 5 -8.22 16.33 -1.38
C ILE A 5 -7.53 16.48 -2.73
N ARG A 6 -8.01 17.45 -3.51
CA ARG A 6 -7.40 17.85 -4.77
C ARG A 6 -7.33 19.37 -4.82
N GLY A 7 -6.15 19.91 -4.99
CA GLY A 7 -5.94 21.36 -5.00
C GLY A 7 -4.54 21.75 -5.40
N GLU A 8 -4.26 23.03 -5.29
CA GLU A 8 -2.96 23.61 -5.58
C GLU A 8 -2.08 23.68 -4.33
N VAL A 9 -0.84 23.22 -4.42
CA VAL A 9 0.13 23.35 -3.33
C VAL A 9 0.62 24.79 -3.29
N ILE A 10 0.26 25.52 -2.22
CA ILE A 10 0.64 26.94 -2.03
C ILE A 10 1.81 27.10 -1.06
N GLU A 11 2.10 26.09 -0.24
CA GLU A 11 3.26 26.06 0.64
C GLU A 11 3.72 24.62 0.88
N LYS A 12 5.04 24.42 0.96
CA LYS A 12 5.67 23.14 1.30
C LYS A 12 6.56 23.35 2.52
N GLY A 13 6.22 22.68 3.63
CA GLY A 13 7.05 22.62 4.83
C GLY A 13 7.92 21.37 4.87
N ASP A 14 8.56 21.14 6.02
CA ASP A 14 9.45 19.99 6.22
C ASP A 14 8.67 18.65 6.33
N ASP A 15 7.44 18.67 6.85
CA ASP A 15 6.60 17.50 7.09
C ASP A 15 5.13 17.72 6.69
N TYR A 16 4.82 18.82 5.97
CA TYR A 16 3.46 19.13 5.54
C TYR A 16 3.42 19.87 4.21
N LEU A 17 2.24 19.85 3.61
CA LEU A 17 1.82 20.67 2.49
C LEU A 17 0.65 21.56 2.93
N LEU A 18 0.63 22.80 2.49
CA LEU A 18 -0.57 23.63 2.50
C LEU A 18 -1.21 23.57 1.12
N VAL A 19 -2.39 22.97 1.04
CA VAL A 19 -3.10 22.73 -0.22
C VAL A 19 -4.34 23.60 -0.27
N ASP A 20 -4.44 24.50 -1.24
CA ASP A 20 -5.65 25.28 -1.52
C ASP A 20 -6.67 24.41 -2.27
N VAL A 21 -7.84 24.30 -1.70
CA VAL A 21 -8.98 23.64 -2.31
C VAL A 21 -10.14 24.64 -2.39
N ASN A 22 -10.24 25.34 -3.50
CA ASN A 22 -11.27 26.35 -3.75
C ASN A 22 -11.34 27.46 -2.67
N GLY A 23 -10.19 27.99 -2.25
CA GLY A 23 -10.07 29.06 -1.26
C GLY A 23 -10.03 28.59 0.18
N VAL A 24 -9.98 27.28 0.43
CA VAL A 24 -9.75 26.69 1.75
C VAL A 24 -8.37 26.04 1.80
N GLY A 25 -7.47 26.57 2.65
CA GLY A 25 -6.15 25.99 2.85
C GLY A 25 -6.18 24.81 3.83
N TYR A 26 -5.78 23.63 3.35
CA TYR A 26 -5.64 22.43 4.16
C TYR A 26 -4.17 22.18 4.49
N VAL A 27 -3.83 22.14 5.78
CA VAL A 27 -2.53 21.66 6.23
C VAL A 27 -2.56 20.14 6.24
N VAL A 28 -1.73 19.50 5.40
CA VAL A 28 -1.69 18.05 5.22
C VAL A 28 -0.30 17.53 5.52
N HIS A 29 -0.15 16.78 6.60
CA HIS A 29 1.09 16.10 6.91
C HIS A 29 1.31 14.97 5.90
N ALA A 30 2.51 14.88 5.34
CA ALA A 30 2.83 13.89 4.31
C ALA A 30 4.22 13.29 4.55
N PRO A 31 4.46 12.03 4.12
CA PRO A 31 5.79 11.45 4.19
C PRO A 31 6.75 12.17 3.23
N THR A 32 8.04 12.12 3.53
CA THR A 32 9.09 12.76 2.72
C THR A 32 9.04 12.29 1.27
N SER A 33 8.70 11.02 1.03
CA SER A 33 8.50 10.46 -0.30
C SER A 33 7.47 11.22 -1.15
N VAL A 34 6.41 11.74 -0.52
CA VAL A 34 5.39 12.55 -1.17
C VAL A 34 5.89 13.98 -1.35
N LEU A 35 6.51 14.55 -0.31
CA LEU A 35 7.02 15.91 -0.34
C LEU A 35 8.08 16.08 -1.44
N ASP A 36 9.02 15.14 -1.59
CA ASP A 36 10.12 15.21 -2.54
C ASP A 36 9.67 15.10 -4.01
N ARG A 37 8.52 14.47 -4.25
CA ARG A 37 7.92 14.34 -5.61
C ARG A 37 7.17 15.59 -6.06
N LEU A 38 6.89 16.52 -5.15
CA LEU A 38 6.03 17.67 -5.41
C LEU A 38 6.85 18.96 -5.42
N ASP A 39 7.02 19.53 -6.62
CA ASP A 39 7.67 20.84 -6.82
C ASP A 39 6.65 21.99 -6.92
N GLY A 40 5.42 21.78 -6.40
CA GLY A 40 4.29 22.70 -6.51
C GLY A 40 3.25 22.24 -7.54
N GLY A 41 2.24 23.09 -7.80
CA GLY A 41 1.16 22.81 -8.73
C GLY A 41 0.01 22.00 -8.13
N PHE A 42 -0.83 21.41 -8.99
CA PHE A 42 -2.01 20.65 -8.57
C PHE A 42 -1.63 19.24 -8.09
N VAL A 43 -2.17 18.88 -6.92
CA VAL A 43 -1.96 17.57 -6.32
C VAL A 43 -3.30 16.90 -5.99
N THR A 44 -3.32 15.59 -6.05
CA THR A 44 -4.39 14.76 -5.46
C THR A 44 -3.76 13.90 -4.38
N LEU A 45 -4.25 14.02 -3.14
CA LEU A 45 -3.78 13.25 -2.00
C LEU A 45 -4.93 12.40 -1.45
N TYR A 46 -4.64 11.13 -1.16
CA TYR A 46 -5.51 10.26 -0.38
C TYR A 46 -5.27 10.54 1.09
N THR A 47 -6.34 10.76 1.88
CA THR A 47 -6.17 11.34 3.21
C THR A 47 -6.73 10.49 4.33
N HIS A 48 -6.10 10.59 5.49
CA HIS A 48 -6.56 10.11 6.77
C HIS A 48 -6.76 11.28 7.72
N LEU A 49 -8.00 11.48 8.17
CA LEU A 49 -8.33 12.47 9.19
C LEU A 49 -8.17 11.83 10.58
N HIS A 50 -7.23 12.33 11.35
CA HIS A 50 -6.99 11.93 12.73
C HIS A 50 -7.62 12.93 13.68
N LEU A 51 -8.55 12.47 14.51
CA LEU A 51 -9.26 13.31 15.48
C LEU A 51 -8.90 12.88 16.90
N ARG A 52 -8.56 13.83 17.74
CA ARG A 52 -8.43 13.71 19.20
C ARG A 52 -9.25 14.83 19.86
N GLU A 53 -9.40 14.77 21.15
CA GLU A 53 -10.19 15.75 21.91
C GLU A 53 -9.80 17.22 21.62
N ASN A 54 -8.50 17.48 21.45
CA ASN A 54 -7.98 18.84 21.26
C ASN A 54 -7.16 19.01 19.96
N GLU A 55 -7.19 18.04 19.05
CA GLU A 55 -6.37 18.07 17.85
C GLU A 55 -7.10 17.42 16.66
N MET A 56 -7.07 18.11 15.54
CA MET A 56 -7.53 17.60 14.26
C MET A 56 -6.37 17.70 13.28
N SER A 57 -5.86 16.56 12.80
CA SER A 57 -4.72 16.50 11.89
C SER A 57 -5.09 15.71 10.64
N LEU A 58 -4.69 16.20 9.48
CA LEU A 58 -4.89 15.55 8.19
C LEU A 58 -3.56 15.00 7.68
N TYR A 59 -3.56 13.72 7.34
CA TYR A 59 -2.41 13.01 6.77
C TYR A 59 -2.69 12.66 5.32
N GLY A 60 -1.75 12.93 4.41
CA GLY A 60 -1.94 12.74 2.96
C GLY A 60 -0.85 11.89 2.32
N PHE A 61 -1.27 11.09 1.35
CA PHE A 61 -0.45 10.10 0.66
C PHE A 61 -0.66 10.21 -0.85
N ALA A 62 0.35 9.86 -1.64
CA ALA A 62 0.28 9.93 -3.09
C ALA A 62 -0.67 8.87 -3.68
N ASP A 63 -0.75 7.72 -3.04
CA ASP A 63 -1.59 6.61 -3.46
C ASP A 63 -2.34 5.96 -2.29
N ARG A 64 -3.23 5.02 -2.64
CA ARG A 64 -4.05 4.32 -1.66
C ARG A 64 -3.26 3.30 -0.86
N GLU A 65 -2.23 2.74 -1.44
CA GLU A 65 -1.38 1.74 -0.80
C GLU A 65 -0.61 2.35 0.39
N GLU A 66 0.00 3.53 0.18
CA GLU A 66 0.63 4.31 1.26
C GLU A 66 -0.37 4.63 2.39
N LEU A 67 -1.61 5.03 2.02
CA LEU A 67 -2.66 5.33 2.99
C LEU A 67 -3.08 4.09 3.80
N GLU A 68 -3.28 2.93 3.16
CA GLU A 68 -3.68 1.70 3.86
C GLU A 68 -2.56 1.20 4.78
N LEU A 69 -1.30 1.29 4.33
CA LEU A 69 -0.15 0.95 5.16
C LEU A 69 -0.05 1.87 6.40
N PHE A 70 -0.29 3.17 6.21
CA PHE A 70 -0.37 4.12 7.32
C PHE A 70 -1.47 3.73 8.32
N ARG A 71 -2.66 3.38 7.86
CA ARG A 71 -3.78 2.93 8.70
C ARG A 71 -3.44 1.63 9.44
N THR A 72 -2.77 0.72 8.75
CA THR A 72 -2.31 -0.54 9.34
C THR A 72 -1.31 -0.31 10.46
N LEU A 73 -0.36 0.61 10.26
CA LEU A 73 0.59 1.03 11.29
C LEU A 73 -0.10 1.68 12.50
N LEU A 74 -1.12 2.52 12.28
CA LEU A 74 -1.91 3.10 13.38
C LEU A 74 -2.65 2.06 14.22
N GLY A 75 -2.97 0.91 13.65
CA GLY A 75 -3.56 -0.22 14.37
C GLY A 75 -2.60 -0.99 15.27
N VAL A 76 -1.30 -0.66 15.24
CA VAL A 76 -0.28 -1.28 16.11
C VAL A 76 -0.22 -0.53 17.43
N GLN A 77 -0.34 -1.24 18.54
CA GLN A 77 -0.29 -0.62 19.88
C GLN A 77 0.99 0.20 20.08
N GLY A 78 0.83 1.45 20.48
CA GLY A 78 1.94 2.38 20.73
C GLY A 78 2.52 3.05 19.49
N ILE A 79 1.90 2.87 18.33
CA ILE A 79 2.21 3.58 17.09
C ILE A 79 1.17 4.69 16.89
N GLY A 80 1.61 5.93 17.00
CA GLY A 80 0.81 7.11 16.65
C GLY A 80 1.14 7.62 15.25
N PRO A 81 0.35 8.61 14.75
CA PRO A 81 0.53 9.14 13.40
C PRO A 81 1.94 9.63 13.08
N LYS A 82 2.60 10.31 14.02
CA LYS A 82 3.99 10.78 13.82
C LYS A 82 4.98 9.65 13.58
N VAL A 83 4.84 8.55 14.33
CA VAL A 83 5.73 7.37 14.16
C VAL A 83 5.41 6.63 12.87
N ALA A 84 4.13 6.46 12.54
CA ALA A 84 3.71 5.85 11.28
C ALA A 84 4.22 6.67 10.08
N LEU A 85 4.11 7.99 10.12
CA LEU A 85 4.62 8.89 9.09
C LEU A 85 6.15 8.80 8.96
N ALA A 86 6.87 8.75 10.09
CA ALA A 86 8.33 8.58 10.09
C ALA A 86 8.76 7.25 9.44
N ILE A 87 8.03 6.16 9.67
CA ILE A 87 8.30 4.88 9.00
C ILE A 87 8.19 5.04 7.49
N LEU A 88 7.08 5.57 7.00
CA LEU A 88 6.82 5.75 5.56
C LEU A 88 7.76 6.77 4.90
N SER A 89 8.33 7.70 5.69
CA SER A 89 9.34 8.66 5.21
C SER A 89 10.73 8.04 5.07
N HIS A 90 11.08 7.06 5.92
CA HIS A 90 12.45 6.52 5.98
C HIS A 90 12.59 5.15 5.32
N VAL A 91 11.50 4.41 5.17
CA VAL A 91 11.52 3.04 4.67
C VAL A 91 10.59 2.91 3.47
N PRO A 92 11.11 2.64 2.26
CA PRO A 92 10.28 2.34 1.10
C PRO A 92 9.34 1.16 1.38
N ILE A 93 8.13 1.20 0.84
CA ILE A 93 7.07 0.19 1.10
C ILE A 93 7.58 -1.23 0.82
N GLU A 94 8.22 -1.45 -0.32
CA GLU A 94 8.78 -2.75 -0.69
C GLU A 94 9.84 -3.25 0.31
N THR A 95 10.69 -2.33 0.79
CA THR A 95 11.70 -2.65 1.79
C THR A 95 11.04 -3.00 3.14
N LEU A 96 9.97 -2.29 3.49
CA LEU A 96 9.19 -2.59 4.69
C LEU A 96 8.52 -3.97 4.59
N ARG A 97 7.91 -4.31 3.46
CA ARG A 97 7.32 -5.62 3.20
C ARG A 97 8.37 -6.74 3.31
N GLN A 98 9.51 -6.57 2.66
CA GLN A 98 10.60 -7.54 2.75
C GLN A 98 11.12 -7.72 4.19
N ALA A 99 11.26 -6.62 4.94
CA ALA A 99 11.68 -6.67 6.34
C ALA A 99 10.65 -7.40 7.22
N VAL A 100 9.36 -7.21 6.95
CA VAL A 100 8.29 -7.92 7.65
C VAL A 100 8.29 -9.42 7.29
N ALA A 101 8.39 -9.75 6.01
CA ALA A 101 8.43 -11.14 5.53
C ALA A 101 9.64 -11.92 6.06
N ARG A 102 10.78 -11.23 6.25
CA ARG A 102 12.02 -11.83 6.79
C ARG A 102 12.17 -11.67 8.31
N GLU A 103 11.19 -11.08 8.98
CA GLU A 103 11.24 -10.75 10.41
C GLU A 103 12.45 -9.86 10.80
N GLU A 104 12.94 -9.03 9.86
CA GLU A 104 14.12 -8.18 10.05
C GLU A 104 13.78 -6.85 10.76
N ALA A 105 13.46 -6.92 12.05
CA ALA A 105 13.11 -5.74 12.85
C ALA A 105 14.23 -4.70 12.97
N ALA A 106 15.49 -5.08 12.72
CA ALA A 106 16.63 -4.19 12.81
C ALA A 106 16.56 -3.00 11.83
N LEU A 107 15.91 -3.18 10.68
CA LEU A 107 15.67 -2.11 9.71
C LEU A 107 14.80 -1.00 10.30
N LEU A 108 13.69 -1.39 10.93
CA LEU A 108 12.77 -0.43 11.56
C LEU A 108 13.36 0.25 12.79
N ALA A 109 14.29 -0.42 13.48
CA ALA A 109 14.97 0.17 14.64
C ALA A 109 15.88 1.36 14.27
N ARG A 110 16.16 1.58 12.99
CA ARG A 110 16.91 2.74 12.49
C ARG A 110 16.06 3.98 12.31
N VAL A 111 14.72 3.82 12.28
CA VAL A 111 13.79 4.93 12.13
C VAL A 111 13.75 5.75 13.43
N PRO A 112 13.86 7.08 13.37
CA PRO A 112 13.78 7.94 14.56
C PRO A 112 12.52 7.68 15.37
N GLY A 113 12.67 7.51 16.69
CA GLY A 113 11.55 7.21 17.60
C GLY A 113 11.13 5.74 17.68
N ILE A 114 11.83 4.84 16.98
CA ILE A 114 11.57 3.40 17.02
C ILE A 114 12.76 2.67 17.64
N GLY A 115 12.56 2.18 18.86
CA GLY A 115 13.54 1.31 19.51
C GLY A 115 13.38 -0.16 19.10
N PRO A 116 14.37 -1.05 19.43
CA PRO A 116 14.36 -2.45 19.03
C PRO A 116 13.12 -3.25 19.48
N LYS A 117 12.56 -2.90 20.66
CA LYS A 117 11.33 -3.54 21.18
C LYS A 117 10.12 -3.18 20.30
N LYS A 118 9.98 -1.88 19.98
CA LYS A 118 8.89 -1.37 19.15
C LYS A 118 9.01 -1.87 17.71
N ALA A 119 10.22 -1.92 17.15
CA ALA A 119 10.48 -2.47 15.83
C ALA A 119 9.98 -3.93 15.70
N ARG A 120 10.27 -4.79 16.69
CA ARG A 120 9.76 -6.17 16.72
C ARG A 120 8.25 -6.25 16.82
N GLN A 121 7.62 -5.39 17.63
CA GLN A 121 6.16 -5.33 17.73
C GLN A 121 5.51 -4.92 16.41
N ILE A 122 6.11 -3.96 15.69
CA ILE A 122 5.64 -3.52 14.37
C ILE A 122 5.71 -4.67 13.37
N VAL A 123 6.88 -5.31 13.25
CA VAL A 123 7.08 -6.44 12.32
C VAL A 123 6.08 -7.55 12.60
N PHE A 124 5.92 -7.94 13.87
CA PHE A 124 4.95 -8.97 14.26
C PHE A 124 3.51 -8.59 13.89
N ALA A 125 3.09 -7.36 14.20
CA ALA A 125 1.72 -6.91 13.94
C ALA A 125 1.43 -6.67 12.45
N LEU A 126 2.46 -6.33 11.65
CA LEU A 126 2.33 -6.18 10.21
C LEU A 126 2.33 -7.53 9.50
N ARG A 127 3.01 -8.55 10.02
CA ARG A 127 3.07 -9.88 9.42
C ARG A 127 1.67 -10.44 9.18
N ASP A 128 0.83 -10.46 10.21
CA ASP A 128 -0.53 -11.00 10.12
C ASP A 128 -1.43 -10.22 9.15
N LYS A 129 -1.09 -8.96 8.86
CA LYS A 129 -1.86 -8.09 7.95
C LYS A 129 -1.28 -8.05 6.54
N ILE A 130 0.03 -8.10 6.40
CA ILE A 130 0.73 -8.14 5.11
C ILE A 130 0.65 -9.53 4.48
N GLU A 131 0.69 -10.63 5.25
CA GLU A 131 0.48 -11.99 4.73
C GLU A 131 -0.92 -12.16 4.12
N ILE A 132 -1.94 -11.45 4.63
CA ILE A 132 -3.28 -11.44 4.03
C ILE A 132 -3.26 -10.69 2.68
N GLU A 133 -2.45 -9.64 2.54
CA GLU A 133 -2.31 -8.88 1.29
C GLU A 133 -1.27 -9.49 0.35
N ASP A 134 -0.16 -10.06 0.87
CA ASP A 134 0.88 -10.72 0.08
C ASP A 134 0.52 -12.12 -0.42
N VAL A 135 -0.45 -12.78 0.18
CA VAL A 135 -1.14 -13.90 -0.48
C VAL A 135 -1.82 -13.40 -1.78
N TRP A 136 -2.15 -12.10 -1.84
CA TRP A 136 -2.67 -11.44 -3.05
C TRP A 136 -1.58 -10.81 -3.94
N ALA A 137 -0.39 -10.47 -3.41
CA ALA A 137 0.68 -9.76 -4.13
C ALA A 137 1.94 -10.59 -4.43
N ALA A 138 2.20 -11.70 -3.75
CA ALA A 138 3.37 -12.57 -3.95
C ALA A 138 3.17 -13.67 -5.00
N GLY A 139 2.38 -13.37 -6.02
CA GLY A 139 2.50 -14.09 -7.30
C GLY A 139 3.73 -13.56 -8.06
N PRO A 140 4.36 -14.36 -8.92
CA PRO A 140 5.36 -13.85 -9.84
C PRO A 140 4.77 -12.66 -10.60
N ALA A 141 5.60 -11.69 -10.94
CA ALA A 141 5.18 -10.49 -11.66
C ALA A 141 4.21 -10.88 -12.78
N ILE A 142 3.01 -10.30 -12.76
CA ILE A 142 1.98 -10.55 -13.78
C ILE A 142 2.57 -10.07 -15.10
N THR A 143 2.76 -11.00 -16.03
CA THR A 143 3.25 -10.72 -17.38
C THR A 143 2.12 -10.20 -18.25
N ASP A 144 2.45 -9.61 -19.41
CA ASP A 144 1.42 -9.20 -20.39
C ASP A 144 0.53 -10.38 -20.79
N ALA A 145 1.11 -11.57 -20.94
CA ALA A 145 0.37 -12.82 -21.19
C ALA A 145 -0.59 -13.18 -20.04
N ASP A 146 -0.21 -12.92 -18.80
CA ASP A 146 -1.07 -13.15 -17.64
C ASP A 146 -2.25 -12.18 -17.59
N ASN A 147 -2.03 -10.91 -18.01
CA ASN A 147 -3.12 -9.95 -18.18
C ASN A 147 -4.13 -10.38 -19.24
N GLU A 148 -3.68 -11.00 -20.35
CA GLU A 148 -4.55 -11.56 -21.38
C GLU A 148 -5.38 -12.74 -20.83
N VAL A 149 -4.79 -13.62 -20.00
CA VAL A 149 -5.50 -14.72 -19.33
C VAL A 149 -6.57 -14.16 -18.38
N ILE A 150 -6.25 -13.14 -17.57
CA ILE A 150 -7.22 -12.49 -16.67
C ILE A 150 -8.37 -11.87 -17.49
N ALA A 151 -8.06 -11.16 -18.58
CA ALA A 151 -9.08 -10.58 -19.46
C ALA A 151 -9.99 -11.66 -20.09
N ALA A 152 -9.42 -12.78 -20.52
CA ALA A 152 -10.19 -13.90 -21.06
C ALA A 152 -11.14 -14.50 -20.01
N LEU A 153 -10.66 -14.78 -18.80
CA LEU A 153 -11.47 -15.34 -17.72
C LEU A 153 -12.58 -14.37 -17.26
N THR A 154 -12.28 -13.07 -17.21
CA THR A 154 -13.28 -12.05 -16.85
C THR A 154 -14.36 -11.91 -17.94
N SER A 155 -14.02 -12.08 -19.21
CA SER A 155 -14.99 -12.10 -20.30
C SER A 155 -15.94 -13.32 -20.23
N LEU A 156 -15.51 -14.41 -19.59
CA LEU A 156 -16.30 -15.60 -19.31
C LEU A 156 -17.17 -15.47 -18.03
N GLY A 157 -17.10 -14.33 -17.34
CA GLY A 157 -17.95 -14.04 -16.18
C GLY A 157 -17.31 -14.26 -14.81
N TYR A 158 -16.06 -14.68 -14.75
CA TYR A 158 -15.33 -14.78 -13.48
C TYR A 158 -14.90 -13.39 -12.98
N SER A 159 -14.86 -13.20 -11.66
CA SER A 159 -14.31 -11.99 -11.07
C SER A 159 -12.79 -11.92 -11.29
N VAL A 160 -12.23 -10.71 -11.28
CA VAL A 160 -10.77 -10.50 -11.38
C VAL A 160 -10.03 -11.29 -10.29
N ALA A 161 -10.59 -11.36 -9.07
CA ALA A 161 -10.03 -12.09 -7.95
C ALA A 161 -9.95 -13.61 -8.22
N GLU A 162 -11.03 -14.20 -8.73
CA GLU A 162 -11.07 -15.62 -9.11
C GLU A 162 -10.11 -15.94 -10.26
N ALA A 163 -10.05 -15.07 -11.27
CA ALA A 163 -9.12 -15.22 -12.39
C ALA A 163 -7.65 -15.19 -11.93
N GLN A 164 -7.29 -14.26 -11.04
CA GLN A 164 -5.95 -14.19 -10.47
C GLN A 164 -5.63 -15.39 -9.57
N ALA A 165 -6.58 -15.84 -8.75
CA ALA A 165 -6.40 -17.04 -7.91
C ALA A 165 -6.15 -18.29 -8.76
N ALA A 166 -6.93 -18.47 -9.83
CA ALA A 166 -6.76 -19.59 -10.75
C ALA A 166 -5.39 -19.57 -11.46
N LEU A 167 -4.95 -18.39 -11.88
CA LEU A 167 -3.65 -18.20 -12.53
C LEU A 167 -2.47 -18.52 -11.59
N ARG A 168 -2.60 -18.17 -10.30
CA ARG A 168 -1.60 -18.51 -9.28
C ARG A 168 -1.56 -20.00 -8.95
N ALA A 169 -2.69 -20.68 -9.04
CA ALA A 169 -2.80 -22.12 -8.80
C ALA A 169 -2.18 -22.96 -9.92
N LEU A 170 -1.79 -22.35 -11.05
CA LEU A 170 -1.13 -23.06 -12.14
C LEU A 170 0.24 -23.61 -11.71
N PRO A 171 0.58 -24.85 -12.13
CA PRO A 171 1.91 -25.40 -11.93
C PRO A 171 2.98 -24.52 -12.57
N GLN A 172 4.19 -24.55 -12.02
CA GLN A 172 5.29 -23.68 -12.48
C GLN A 172 5.63 -23.93 -13.97
N GLU A 173 5.50 -25.17 -14.44
CA GLU A 173 5.70 -25.58 -15.83
C GLU A 173 4.66 -24.96 -16.78
N ALA A 174 3.42 -24.74 -16.31
CA ALA A 174 2.34 -24.15 -17.11
C ALA A 174 2.44 -22.63 -17.25
N ARG A 175 3.36 -21.97 -16.54
CA ARG A 175 3.53 -20.52 -16.61
C ARG A 175 4.22 -20.02 -17.88
N GLU A 176 4.96 -20.89 -18.54
CA GLU A 176 5.62 -20.59 -19.82
C GLU A 176 4.78 -21.01 -21.02
N GLU A 177 3.62 -21.64 -20.78
CA GLU A 177 2.70 -22.05 -21.85
C GLU A 177 1.99 -20.86 -22.51
N PRO A 178 1.50 -21.02 -23.76
CA PRO A 178 0.69 -20.01 -24.45
C PRO A 178 -0.57 -19.62 -23.67
N VAL A 179 -1.09 -18.40 -23.93
CA VAL A 179 -2.25 -17.83 -23.24
C VAL A 179 -3.47 -18.77 -23.26
N GLU A 180 -3.75 -19.41 -24.39
CA GLU A 180 -4.86 -20.33 -24.57
C GLU A 180 -4.78 -21.54 -23.62
N GLU A 181 -3.58 -22.07 -23.44
CA GLU A 181 -3.36 -23.25 -22.59
C GLU A 181 -3.44 -22.83 -21.11
N LYS A 182 -2.91 -21.65 -20.74
CA LYS A 182 -3.08 -21.08 -19.40
C LYS A 182 -4.56 -20.86 -19.06
N VAL A 183 -5.35 -20.32 -19.98
CA VAL A 183 -6.81 -20.15 -19.81
C VAL A 183 -7.49 -21.49 -19.57
N ARG A 184 -7.17 -22.52 -20.37
CA ARG A 184 -7.75 -23.84 -20.23
C ARG A 184 -7.44 -24.48 -18.88
N LEU A 185 -6.19 -24.38 -18.42
CA LEU A 185 -5.76 -24.91 -17.13
C LEU A 185 -6.39 -24.16 -15.96
N ALA A 186 -6.49 -22.82 -16.05
CA ALA A 186 -7.14 -21.98 -15.06
C ALA A 186 -8.64 -22.33 -14.91
N LEU A 187 -9.36 -22.50 -16.02
CA LEU A 187 -10.76 -22.97 -16.03
C LEU A 187 -10.92 -24.34 -15.38
N SER A 188 -9.99 -25.26 -15.67
CA SER A 188 -9.97 -26.58 -15.04
C SER A 188 -9.77 -26.55 -13.54
N SER A 189 -9.04 -25.56 -13.04
CA SER A 189 -8.85 -25.31 -11.61
C SER A 189 -10.11 -24.73 -10.97
N LEU A 190 -10.77 -23.75 -11.62
CA LEU A 190 -12.00 -23.11 -11.14
C LEU A 190 -13.20 -24.08 -11.11
N ALA A 191 -13.26 -25.04 -12.01
CA ALA A 191 -14.33 -26.05 -12.04
C ALA A 191 -14.24 -27.11 -10.90
N LYS A 192 -13.17 -27.08 -10.11
CA LYS A 192 -12.97 -27.99 -8.96
C LYS A 192 -13.22 -27.33 -7.60
N LEU A 193 -13.55 -26.03 -7.60
CA LEU A 193 -13.95 -25.22 -6.45
C LEU A 193 -15.49 -25.11 -6.37
#